data_1c8f9c10a02cb18376e053004e6f8c69
#
_entry.id   1c8f9c10a02cb18376e053004e6f8c69
#
_cell.length_a   1.000
_cell.length_b   1.000
_cell.length_c   1.000
_cell.angle_alpha   90.00
_cell.angle_beta   90.00
_cell.angle_gamma   90.00
#
_symmetry.space_group_name_H-M   'P 1'
#
loop_
_entity.id
_entity.type
_entity.pdbx_description
1 polymer ?
#
loop_
_entity_poly.entity_id
_entity_poly.type
_entity_poly.pdbx_seq_one_letter_code
_entity_poly.pdbx_strand_id
1 'polypeptide(L)'
;MLLLISPINTQEAREAINGGADIIDVKNPKEGSLGANFPWMIRNIREITPENMQVSATLGDVPYKPGTVSLAAAGAIASGADYIKVGLYGTKNYSEALEVMENVVRTVDEFNSDAIVVASGYADAHRVGAVDPMEIPRVAADSGSDLAMVDTAVKDGKTLFDFMNEETISKFTEETHNYGL
;
A
#
# COMPACT_ATOMS: atom_id res chain seq x y z
N MET A 1 1.69 -4.59 -17.95
CA MET A 1 2.12 -3.71 -16.83
C MET A 1 0.99 -2.74 -16.59
N LEU A 2 0.55 -2.57 -15.34
CA LEU A 2 -0.50 -1.61 -14.97
C LEU A 2 0.13 -0.28 -14.53
N LEU A 3 -0.52 0.83 -14.88
CA LEU A 3 -0.14 2.18 -14.48
C LEU A 3 -1.00 2.63 -13.29
N LEU A 4 -0.37 2.77 -12.12
CA LEU A 4 -1.00 3.30 -10.91
C LEU A 4 -0.58 4.76 -10.73
N ILE A 5 -1.54 5.68 -10.60
CA ILE A 5 -1.32 7.11 -10.37
C ILE A 5 -1.94 7.52 -9.04
N SER A 6 -1.19 8.31 -8.27
CA SER A 6 -1.56 8.70 -6.90
C SER A 6 -2.02 10.18 -6.83
N PRO A 7 -3.32 10.47 -7.05
CA PRO A 7 -3.89 11.81 -6.85
C PRO A 7 -4.15 12.10 -5.36
N ILE A 8 -4.09 13.37 -4.98
CA ILE A 8 -4.43 13.83 -3.64
C ILE A 8 -5.85 14.41 -3.52
N ASN A 9 -6.50 14.65 -4.67
CA ASN A 9 -7.83 15.25 -4.75
C ASN A 9 -8.57 14.79 -6.03
N THR A 10 -9.86 15.15 -6.12
CA THR A 10 -10.72 14.76 -7.25
C THR A 10 -10.32 15.40 -8.59
N GLN A 11 -9.68 16.57 -8.59
CA GLN A 11 -9.19 17.18 -9.82
C GLN A 11 -8.04 16.37 -10.41
N GLU A 12 -7.03 16.07 -9.61
CA GLU A 12 -5.90 15.23 -10.04
C GLU A 12 -6.36 13.82 -10.44
N ALA A 13 -7.36 13.26 -9.71
CA ALA A 13 -7.95 11.98 -10.08
C ALA A 13 -8.58 12.01 -11.49
N ARG A 14 -9.31 13.06 -11.85
CA ARG A 14 -9.85 13.23 -13.21
C ARG A 14 -8.74 13.31 -14.26
N GLU A 15 -7.66 14.02 -13.97
CA GLU A 15 -6.50 14.12 -14.86
C GLU A 15 -5.82 12.75 -15.05
N ALA A 16 -5.65 11.98 -13.97
CA ALA A 16 -5.11 10.62 -14.02
C ALA A 16 -5.99 9.65 -14.84
N ILE A 17 -7.31 9.69 -14.62
CA ILE A 17 -8.29 8.91 -15.40
C ILE A 17 -8.21 9.27 -16.90
N ASN A 18 -8.24 10.55 -17.23
CA ASN A 18 -8.14 11.03 -18.62
C ASN A 18 -6.78 10.71 -19.25
N GLY A 19 -5.72 10.63 -18.44
CA GLY A 19 -4.37 10.27 -18.85
C GLY A 19 -4.15 8.77 -19.09
N GLY A 20 -5.15 7.93 -18.78
CA GLY A 20 -5.11 6.48 -19.03
C GLY A 20 -4.45 5.68 -17.90
N ALA A 21 -4.59 6.14 -16.66
CA ALA A 21 -4.23 5.31 -15.50
C ALA A 21 -5.10 4.04 -15.45
N ASP A 22 -4.52 2.94 -14.99
CA ASP A 22 -5.26 1.68 -14.76
C ASP A 22 -5.84 1.64 -13.34
N ILE A 23 -5.11 2.20 -12.37
CA ILE A 23 -5.48 2.23 -10.94
C ILE A 23 -5.33 3.67 -10.40
N ILE A 24 -6.35 4.14 -9.70
CA ILE A 24 -6.33 5.45 -9.01
C ILE A 24 -5.99 5.22 -7.53
N ASP A 25 -4.80 5.66 -7.11
CA ASP A 25 -4.27 5.42 -5.77
C ASP A 25 -4.44 6.63 -4.84
N VAL A 26 -5.42 6.58 -3.98
CA VAL A 26 -5.77 7.71 -3.11
C VAL A 26 -4.81 7.79 -1.93
N LYS A 27 -3.93 8.80 -1.93
CA LYS A 27 -3.00 9.03 -0.82
C LYS A 27 -2.85 10.51 -0.47
N ASN A 28 -2.29 10.78 0.71
CA ASN A 28 -1.98 12.13 1.19
C ASN A 28 -0.49 12.24 1.56
N PRO A 29 0.37 12.78 0.67
CA PRO A 29 1.80 12.87 0.93
C PRO A 29 2.17 13.80 2.09
N LYS A 30 1.22 14.58 2.65
CA LYS A 30 1.45 15.37 3.86
C LYS A 30 1.48 14.53 5.12
N GLU A 31 0.95 13.30 5.07
CA GLU A 31 0.92 12.36 6.19
C GLU A 31 1.92 11.20 6.03
N GLY A 32 2.76 11.24 5.00
CA GLY A 32 3.79 10.23 4.78
C GLY A 32 3.88 9.77 3.33
N SER A 33 4.83 8.88 3.04
CA SER A 33 5.00 8.29 1.70
C SER A 33 3.76 7.49 1.27
N LEU A 34 3.21 6.72 2.20
CA LEU A 34 1.92 6.03 2.06
C LEU A 34 0.87 6.66 3.00
N GLY A 35 0.93 7.98 3.15
CA GLY A 35 0.05 8.74 4.03
C GLY A 35 -1.42 8.55 3.67
N ALA A 36 -2.27 8.30 4.67
CA ALA A 36 -3.69 8.08 4.49
C ALA A 36 -4.42 9.36 4.06
N ASN A 37 -5.40 9.23 3.18
CA ASN A 37 -6.32 10.31 2.87
C ASN A 37 -7.64 10.09 3.64
N PHE A 38 -8.44 11.14 3.72
CA PHE A 38 -9.71 11.11 4.45
C PHE A 38 -10.74 10.17 3.79
N PRO A 39 -11.58 9.46 4.56
CA PRO A 39 -12.60 8.56 4.03
C PRO A 39 -13.52 9.21 2.98
N TRP A 40 -13.93 10.46 3.20
CA TRP A 40 -14.75 11.19 2.22
C TRP A 40 -13.98 11.51 0.92
N MET A 41 -12.64 11.65 0.95
CA MET A 41 -11.85 11.85 -0.26
C MET A 41 -11.76 10.55 -1.06
N ILE A 42 -11.55 9.40 -0.40
CA ILE A 42 -11.58 8.09 -1.04
C ILE A 42 -12.93 7.90 -1.73
N ARG A 43 -14.04 8.16 -1.04
CA ARG A 43 -15.40 8.06 -1.59
C ARG A 43 -15.62 8.97 -2.79
N ASN A 44 -15.26 10.25 -2.68
CA ASN A 44 -15.41 11.21 -3.77
C ASN A 44 -14.60 10.81 -5.02
N ILE A 45 -13.40 10.22 -4.83
CA ILE A 45 -12.59 9.72 -5.94
C ILE A 45 -13.22 8.45 -6.52
N ARG A 46 -13.72 7.52 -5.68
CA ARG A 46 -14.44 6.34 -6.16
C ARG A 46 -15.66 6.72 -7.01
N GLU A 47 -16.44 7.70 -6.59
CA GLU A 47 -17.63 8.17 -7.30
C GLU A 47 -17.35 8.72 -8.72
N ILE A 48 -16.18 9.30 -8.94
CA ILE A 48 -15.77 9.82 -10.25
C ILE A 48 -14.96 8.84 -11.08
N THR A 49 -14.50 7.74 -10.48
CA THR A 49 -13.71 6.71 -11.16
C THR A 49 -14.65 5.73 -11.86
N PRO A 50 -14.47 5.45 -13.17
CA PRO A 50 -15.29 4.49 -13.89
C PRO A 50 -15.35 3.10 -13.20
N GLU A 51 -16.46 2.39 -13.32
CA GLU A 51 -16.69 1.09 -12.66
C GLU A 51 -15.65 0.01 -13.06
N ASN A 52 -15.12 0.10 -14.26
CA ASN A 52 -14.07 -0.81 -14.76
C ASN A 52 -12.65 -0.44 -14.32
N MET A 53 -12.48 0.64 -13.58
CA MET A 53 -11.20 1.07 -12.98
C MET A 53 -11.23 0.86 -11.49
N GLN A 54 -10.07 0.50 -10.94
CA GLN A 54 -9.92 0.23 -9.52
C GLN A 54 -9.39 1.44 -8.75
N VAL A 55 -9.80 1.54 -7.49
CA VAL A 55 -9.36 2.56 -6.55
C VAL A 55 -8.54 1.89 -5.44
N SER A 56 -7.30 2.32 -5.31
CA SER A 56 -6.40 1.94 -4.22
C SER A 56 -6.42 3.02 -3.13
N ALA A 57 -6.28 2.63 -1.88
CA ALA A 57 -6.11 3.57 -0.77
C ALA A 57 -4.98 3.16 0.16
N THR A 58 -4.18 4.14 0.59
CA THR A 58 -3.12 3.96 1.58
C THR A 58 -3.66 4.16 3.00
N LEU A 59 -3.19 3.36 3.97
CA LEU A 59 -3.65 3.39 5.36
C LEU A 59 -2.83 4.29 6.29
N GLY A 60 -1.75 4.87 5.77
CA GLY A 60 -0.86 5.77 6.52
C GLY A 60 0.43 5.12 6.99
N ASP A 61 1.45 5.97 7.17
CA ASP A 61 2.74 5.61 7.76
C ASP A 61 2.65 5.78 9.27
N VAL A 62 2.08 4.80 9.96
CA VAL A 62 1.82 4.88 11.40
C VAL A 62 2.82 4.04 12.20
N PRO A 63 3.07 4.36 13.49
CA PRO A 63 3.81 3.48 14.38
C PRO A 63 3.16 2.10 14.47
N TYR A 64 3.90 1.10 14.98
CA TYR A 64 3.40 -0.25 15.21
C TYR A 64 2.15 -0.22 16.13
N LYS A 65 0.98 -0.27 15.49
CA LYS A 65 -0.36 -0.24 16.13
C LYS A 65 -1.35 -1.07 15.28
N PRO A 66 -1.31 -2.41 15.37
CA PRO A 66 -2.14 -3.27 14.51
C PRO A 66 -3.62 -2.92 14.52
N GLY A 67 -4.20 -2.68 15.70
CA GLY A 67 -5.61 -2.29 15.82
C GLY A 67 -5.96 -0.96 15.15
N THR A 68 -5.05 0.03 15.17
CA THR A 68 -5.24 1.32 14.47
C THR A 68 -5.22 1.12 12.95
N VAL A 69 -4.28 0.30 12.44
CA VAL A 69 -4.19 -0.01 11.02
C VAL A 69 -5.41 -0.78 10.55
N SER A 70 -5.91 -1.74 11.35
CA SER A 70 -7.16 -2.48 11.07
C SER A 70 -8.38 -1.55 10.98
N LEU A 71 -8.51 -0.58 11.89
CA LEU A 71 -9.58 0.42 11.82
C LEU A 71 -9.46 1.32 10.59
N ALA A 72 -8.23 1.67 10.18
CA ALA A 72 -8.01 2.41 8.93
C ALA A 72 -8.41 1.57 7.71
N ALA A 73 -8.09 0.27 7.69
CA ALA A 73 -8.53 -0.65 6.63
C ALA A 73 -10.05 -0.70 6.51
N ALA A 74 -10.76 -0.88 7.62
CA ALA A 74 -12.23 -0.86 7.64
C ALA A 74 -12.79 0.46 7.09
N GLY A 75 -12.17 1.61 7.44
CA GLY A 75 -12.54 2.92 6.92
C GLY A 75 -12.32 3.07 5.41
N ALA A 76 -11.21 2.55 4.88
CA ALA A 76 -10.91 2.57 3.45
C ALA A 76 -11.90 1.69 2.65
N ILE A 77 -12.18 0.47 3.12
CA ILE A 77 -13.16 -0.44 2.54
C ILE A 77 -14.55 0.21 2.49
N ALA A 78 -15.02 0.73 3.63
CA ALA A 78 -16.32 1.41 3.73
C ALA A 78 -16.42 2.66 2.84
N SER A 79 -15.28 3.17 2.37
CA SER A 79 -15.19 4.32 1.45
C SER A 79 -15.08 3.91 -0.02
N GLY A 80 -15.05 2.60 -0.33
CA GLY A 80 -15.08 2.05 -1.68
C GLY A 80 -13.70 1.83 -2.31
N ALA A 81 -12.66 1.59 -1.50
CA ALA A 81 -11.36 1.17 -1.99
C ALA A 81 -11.38 -0.32 -2.39
N ASP A 82 -10.85 -0.63 -3.56
CA ASP A 82 -10.65 -1.99 -4.09
C ASP A 82 -9.30 -2.57 -3.65
N TYR A 83 -8.29 -1.71 -3.40
CA TYR A 83 -6.97 -2.09 -2.87
C TYR A 83 -6.70 -1.38 -1.56
N ILE A 84 -6.24 -2.15 -0.58
CA ILE A 84 -5.87 -1.69 0.75
C ILE A 84 -4.35 -1.78 0.89
N LYS A 85 -3.66 -0.63 0.78
CA LYS A 85 -2.20 -0.55 0.85
C LYS A 85 -1.71 -0.22 2.25
N VAL A 86 -0.97 -1.14 2.85
CA VAL A 86 -0.46 -1.05 4.21
C VAL A 86 1.01 -0.68 4.21
N GLY A 87 1.33 0.54 4.66
CA GLY A 87 2.71 0.97 4.90
C GLY A 87 3.27 0.36 6.19
N LEU A 88 4.28 -0.50 6.07
CA LEU A 88 4.93 -1.16 7.21
C LEU A 88 6.04 -0.29 7.84
N TYR A 89 5.79 1.03 7.86
CA TYR A 89 6.73 2.05 8.34
C TYR A 89 7.10 1.89 9.82
N GLY A 90 6.12 1.57 10.65
CA GLY A 90 6.29 1.48 12.11
C GLY A 90 6.76 0.12 12.61
N THR A 91 6.86 -0.88 11.75
CA THR A 91 7.28 -2.24 12.09
C THR A 91 8.80 -2.39 11.98
N LYS A 92 9.45 -3.00 12.95
CA LYS A 92 10.92 -3.10 13.03
C LYS A 92 11.47 -4.44 12.58
N ASN A 93 10.63 -5.44 12.49
CA ASN A 93 11.01 -6.81 12.19
C ASN A 93 9.84 -7.59 11.57
N TYR A 94 10.14 -8.78 11.07
CA TYR A 94 9.18 -9.68 10.46
C TYR A 94 7.93 -9.94 11.33
N SER A 95 8.10 -10.22 12.63
CA SER A 95 6.97 -10.58 13.50
C SER A 95 5.99 -9.42 13.70
N GLU A 96 6.49 -8.18 13.84
CA GLU A 96 5.65 -6.99 13.94
C GLU A 96 4.93 -6.71 12.61
N ALA A 97 5.62 -6.88 11.48
CA ALA A 97 5.05 -6.72 10.15
C ALA A 97 3.96 -7.76 9.88
N LEU A 98 4.23 -9.03 10.20
CA LEU A 98 3.27 -10.12 10.06
C LEU A 98 2.01 -9.86 10.89
N GLU A 99 2.14 -9.51 12.17
CA GLU A 99 0.99 -9.23 13.03
C GLU A 99 0.11 -8.09 12.48
N VAL A 100 0.71 -7.02 11.95
CA VAL A 100 -0.06 -5.93 11.31
C VAL A 100 -0.83 -6.47 10.11
N MET A 101 -0.16 -7.22 9.22
CA MET A 101 -0.78 -7.70 7.99
C MET A 101 -1.87 -8.75 8.23
N GLU A 102 -1.65 -9.72 9.13
CA GLU A 102 -2.67 -10.71 9.52
C GLU A 102 -3.96 -10.04 10.04
N ASN A 103 -3.82 -8.99 10.87
CA ASN A 103 -4.97 -8.26 11.38
C ASN A 103 -5.67 -7.42 10.32
N VAL A 104 -4.95 -6.89 9.33
CA VAL A 104 -5.56 -6.18 8.19
C VAL A 104 -6.27 -7.16 7.27
N VAL A 105 -5.65 -8.28 6.88
CA VAL A 105 -6.27 -9.32 6.05
C VAL A 105 -7.57 -9.79 6.70
N ARG A 106 -7.53 -10.16 7.98
CA ARG A 106 -8.72 -10.54 8.73
C ARG A 106 -9.80 -9.44 8.70
N THR A 107 -9.41 -8.16 8.82
CA THR A 107 -10.37 -7.05 8.77
C THR A 107 -11.01 -6.94 7.40
N VAL A 108 -10.22 -7.08 6.32
CA VAL A 108 -10.72 -7.04 4.94
C VAL A 108 -11.69 -8.18 4.69
N ASP A 109 -11.36 -9.39 5.11
CA ASP A 109 -12.22 -10.58 5.00
C ASP A 109 -13.57 -10.37 5.70
N GLU A 110 -13.58 -9.77 6.89
CA GLU A 110 -14.81 -9.53 7.65
C GLU A 110 -15.70 -8.42 7.05
N PHE A 111 -15.12 -7.45 6.34
CA PHE A 111 -15.84 -6.28 5.81
C PHE A 111 -16.09 -6.34 4.30
N ASN A 112 -15.18 -6.91 3.55
CA ASN A 112 -15.29 -7.02 2.09
C ASN A 112 -14.24 -8.01 1.56
N SER A 113 -14.68 -9.23 1.28
CA SER A 113 -13.81 -10.31 0.83
C SER A 113 -13.17 -10.10 -0.57
N ASP A 114 -13.65 -9.13 -1.34
CA ASP A 114 -13.16 -8.85 -2.70
C ASP A 114 -12.03 -7.80 -2.72
N ALA A 115 -11.72 -7.14 -1.59
CA ALA A 115 -10.66 -6.14 -1.54
C ALA A 115 -9.27 -6.78 -1.50
N ILE A 116 -8.36 -6.27 -2.31
CA ILE A 116 -6.97 -6.74 -2.47
C ILE A 116 -6.08 -6.08 -1.40
N VAL A 117 -5.36 -6.89 -0.62
CA VAL A 117 -4.45 -6.42 0.42
C VAL A 117 -3.02 -6.36 -0.08
N VAL A 118 -2.37 -5.21 0.07
CA VAL A 118 -1.00 -4.96 -0.38
C VAL A 118 -0.08 -4.70 0.80
N ALA A 119 0.87 -5.59 1.06
CA ALA A 119 1.94 -5.37 2.02
C ALA A 119 3.03 -4.48 1.40
N SER A 120 3.28 -3.31 1.98
CA SER A 120 4.19 -2.32 1.42
C SER A 120 5.37 -2.06 2.34
N GLY A 121 6.57 -2.41 1.90
CA GLY A 121 7.84 -2.09 2.55
C GLY A 121 8.51 -0.85 1.95
N TYR A 122 9.69 -0.52 2.47
CA TYR A 122 10.45 0.65 2.04
C TYR A 122 11.88 0.27 1.68
N ALA A 123 12.34 0.66 0.49
CA ALA A 123 13.70 0.42 0.02
C ALA A 123 14.76 1.06 0.93
N ASP A 124 14.41 2.20 1.52
CA ASP A 124 15.23 2.95 2.47
C ASP A 124 14.82 2.68 3.95
N ALA A 125 14.30 1.51 4.26
CA ALA A 125 13.80 1.09 5.59
C ALA A 125 14.80 1.38 6.72
N HIS A 126 16.11 1.22 6.46
CA HIS A 126 17.16 1.50 7.42
C HIS A 126 17.19 2.97 7.92
N ARG A 127 16.67 3.92 7.12
CA ARG A 127 16.61 5.35 7.47
C ARG A 127 15.52 5.66 8.48
N VAL A 128 14.51 4.83 8.54
CA VAL A 128 13.32 5.02 9.40
C VAL A 128 13.16 3.90 10.43
N GLY A 129 14.07 2.94 10.44
CA GLY A 129 14.05 1.81 11.37
C GLY A 129 12.90 0.82 11.13
N ALA A 130 12.42 0.73 9.88
CA ALA A 130 11.38 -0.20 9.47
C ALA A 130 11.95 -1.60 9.14
N VAL A 131 11.07 -2.57 8.97
CA VAL A 131 11.40 -3.94 8.56
C VAL A 131 12.14 -3.94 7.22
N ASP A 132 13.09 -4.87 7.06
CA ASP A 132 13.85 -5.03 5.81
C ASP A 132 12.89 -5.27 4.63
N PRO A 133 13.00 -4.53 3.51
CA PRO A 133 12.14 -4.72 2.36
C PRO A 133 12.19 -6.14 1.78
N MET A 134 13.28 -6.87 1.94
CA MET A 134 13.39 -8.26 1.47
C MET A 134 12.58 -9.27 2.30
N GLU A 135 12.08 -8.87 3.47
CA GLU A 135 11.13 -9.68 4.24
C GLU A 135 9.66 -9.52 3.76
N ILE A 136 9.37 -8.49 2.97
CA ILE A 136 7.98 -8.15 2.58
C ILE A 136 7.30 -9.26 1.75
N PRO A 137 7.96 -9.90 0.77
CA PRO A 137 7.34 -11.02 0.04
C PRO A 137 6.88 -12.14 0.98
N ARG A 138 7.73 -12.48 1.95
CA ARG A 138 7.41 -13.50 2.95
C ARG A 138 6.29 -13.05 3.90
N VAL A 139 6.34 -11.80 4.39
CA VAL A 139 5.27 -11.23 5.23
C VAL A 139 3.94 -11.27 4.50
N ALA A 140 3.90 -10.89 3.21
CA ALA A 140 2.69 -10.92 2.41
C ALA A 140 2.14 -12.34 2.28
N ALA A 141 2.99 -13.31 1.95
CA ALA A 141 2.60 -14.71 1.81
C ALA A 141 2.07 -15.30 3.13
N ASP A 142 2.83 -15.14 4.22
CA ASP A 142 2.50 -15.74 5.50
C ASP A 142 1.26 -15.10 6.16
N SER A 143 0.97 -13.82 5.86
CA SER A 143 -0.23 -13.12 6.34
C SER A 143 -1.49 -13.38 5.52
N GLY A 144 -1.37 -13.97 4.33
CA GLY A 144 -2.47 -14.12 3.38
C GLY A 144 -2.81 -12.82 2.61
N SER A 145 -1.85 -11.88 2.53
CA SER A 145 -1.99 -10.72 1.64
C SER A 145 -1.87 -11.12 0.18
N ASP A 146 -2.45 -10.33 -0.71
CA ASP A 146 -2.51 -10.65 -2.15
C ASP A 146 -1.28 -10.16 -2.92
N LEU A 147 -0.64 -9.08 -2.47
CA LEU A 147 0.47 -8.43 -3.17
C LEU A 147 1.55 -7.94 -2.21
N ALA A 148 2.80 -7.96 -2.69
CA ALA A 148 3.94 -7.31 -2.07
C ALA A 148 4.39 -6.09 -2.89
N MET A 149 4.74 -4.99 -2.22
CA MET A 149 5.18 -3.74 -2.85
C MET A 149 6.37 -3.14 -2.10
N VAL A 150 7.19 -2.37 -2.79
CA VAL A 150 8.24 -1.55 -2.20
C VAL A 150 8.16 -0.11 -2.70
N ASP A 151 8.27 0.87 -1.78
CA ASP A 151 8.35 2.32 -2.07
C ASP A 151 9.61 2.89 -1.40
N THR A 152 9.78 4.20 -1.36
CA THR A 152 10.75 4.90 -0.50
C THR A 152 10.03 5.64 0.63
N ALA A 153 10.52 5.53 1.86
CA ALA A 153 9.92 6.19 3.02
C ALA A 153 10.18 7.70 3.00
N VAL A 154 11.41 8.11 2.72
CA VAL A 154 11.84 9.51 2.75
C VAL A 154 11.86 10.10 1.35
N LYS A 155 11.04 11.13 1.12
CA LYS A 155 10.90 11.82 -0.17
C LYS A 155 11.85 13.03 -0.24
N ASP A 156 13.15 12.77 -0.42
CA ASP A 156 14.20 13.78 -0.49
C ASP A 156 14.87 13.89 -1.88
N GLY A 157 14.18 13.40 -2.92
CA GLY A 157 14.65 13.37 -4.29
C GLY A 157 15.41 12.10 -4.67
N LYS A 158 15.65 11.20 -3.73
CA LYS A 158 16.17 9.86 -4.02
C LYS A 158 15.06 8.95 -4.52
N THR A 159 15.46 8.01 -5.36
CA THR A 159 14.58 7.03 -6.00
C THR A 159 14.76 5.64 -5.41
N LEU A 160 13.93 4.70 -5.80
CA LEU A 160 14.09 3.28 -5.48
C LEU A 160 15.50 2.75 -5.83
N PHE A 161 16.03 3.16 -6.99
CA PHE A 161 17.33 2.71 -7.48
C PHE A 161 18.55 3.25 -6.69
N ASP A 162 18.35 4.27 -5.84
CA ASP A 162 19.39 4.72 -4.91
C ASP A 162 19.59 3.76 -3.73
N PHE A 163 18.62 2.87 -3.47
CA PHE A 163 18.61 1.96 -2.32
C PHE A 163 18.57 0.48 -2.70
N MET A 164 17.95 0.14 -3.84
CA MET A 164 17.87 -1.21 -4.37
C MET A 164 18.41 -1.23 -5.80
N ASN A 165 19.47 -2.00 -6.04
CA ASN A 165 19.98 -2.21 -7.39
C ASN A 165 19.09 -3.19 -8.18
N GLU A 166 19.35 -3.34 -9.48
CA GLU A 166 18.56 -4.22 -10.35
C GLU A 166 18.52 -5.68 -9.86
N GLU A 167 19.63 -6.19 -9.33
CA GLU A 167 19.72 -7.55 -8.79
C GLU A 167 18.78 -7.72 -7.58
N THR A 168 18.78 -6.74 -6.65
CA THR A 168 17.92 -6.76 -5.47
C THR A 168 16.44 -6.66 -5.84
N ILE A 169 16.09 -5.80 -6.81
CA ILE A 169 14.72 -5.67 -7.31
C ILE A 169 14.27 -6.97 -8.00
N SER A 170 15.15 -7.55 -8.84
CA SER A 170 14.89 -8.83 -9.51
C SER A 170 14.62 -9.93 -8.49
N LYS A 171 15.45 -10.02 -7.45
CA LYS A 171 15.29 -10.99 -6.36
C LYS A 171 13.99 -10.78 -5.59
N PHE A 172 13.64 -9.53 -5.24
CA PHE A 172 12.37 -9.20 -4.62
C PHE A 172 11.18 -9.71 -5.45
N THR A 173 11.20 -9.44 -6.76
CA THR A 173 10.15 -9.85 -7.68
C THR A 173 10.08 -11.38 -7.81
N GLU A 174 11.24 -12.05 -7.94
CA GLU A 174 11.32 -13.51 -8.02
C GLU A 174 10.78 -14.17 -6.74
N GLU A 175 11.17 -13.69 -5.57
CA GLU A 175 10.66 -14.21 -4.29
C GLU A 175 9.15 -14.00 -4.16
N THR A 176 8.64 -12.81 -4.55
CA THR A 176 7.19 -12.52 -4.57
C THR A 176 6.45 -13.52 -5.45
N HIS A 177 6.91 -13.74 -6.69
CA HIS A 177 6.29 -14.70 -7.61
C HIS A 177 6.40 -16.15 -7.13
N ASN A 178 7.49 -16.52 -6.44
CA ASN A 178 7.65 -17.88 -5.88
C ASN A 178 6.64 -18.16 -4.76
N TYR A 179 6.15 -17.14 -4.07
CA TYR A 179 5.05 -17.25 -3.11
C TYR A 179 3.66 -17.25 -3.80
N GLY A 180 3.57 -17.01 -5.10
CA GLY A 180 2.32 -16.97 -5.86
C GLY A 180 1.58 -15.63 -5.80
N LEU A 181 2.29 -14.58 -5.44
CA LEU A 181 1.78 -13.21 -5.31
C LEU A 181 2.01 -12.38 -6.58
#